data_4f7f56fe3b453583dafe152c3f366b0a
#
_entry.id   4f7f56fe3b453583dafe152c3f366b0a
#
_cell.length_a   1.000
_cell.length_b   1.000
_cell.length_c   1.000
_cell.angle_alpha   90.00
_cell.angle_beta   90.00
_cell.angle_gamma   90.00
#
_symmetry.space_group_name_H-M   'P 1'
#
loop_
_entity.id
_entity.type
_entity.pdbx_description
1 polymer ?
#
loop_
_entity_poly.entity_id
_entity_poly.type
_entity_poly.pdbx_seq_one_letter_code
_entity_poly.pdbx_strand_id
1 'polypeptide(L)'
;LKKSNAMHTHKPDGEIPSIYQANDCSAEVSYIAKKIKERHLQSGRLSGQAVLVRTHTQISQIANIFNELSIPFTSPMDHETATEVHNSVERNSVTITTFHAAKGLEWPVVYIAGLEEGFSPISHAVSESSLDEERRLLYVAMTRAQDQLHCSWARQRTFGTKKVSRRASPYLKEISRSMVAANDQIMKGAPLRERIQILRNQIFPSDKPSPPSSQLRNDLNSWRESRALAADVKPSDVISDEALEELIARKPKTKNQLERVPQLSTFNVARYGDELISILSNENA
;
A
#
# COMPACT_ATOMS: atom_id res chain seq x y z
N LEU A 1 5.98 -8.22 42.60
CA LEU A 1 5.01 -8.40 41.51
C LEU A 1 4.61 -7.02 40.98
N LYS A 2 5.30 -6.51 39.94
CA LYS A 2 4.82 -5.32 39.19
C LYS A 2 3.59 -5.76 38.42
N LYS A 3 2.39 -5.29 38.80
CA LYS A 3 1.22 -5.35 37.96
C LYS A 3 1.56 -4.60 36.65
N SER A 4 1.60 -5.29 35.52
CA SER A 4 1.63 -4.63 34.25
C SER A 4 0.28 -3.93 34.08
N ASN A 5 0.28 -2.60 34.05
CA ASN A 5 -0.89 -1.84 33.63
C ASN A 5 -1.05 -2.06 32.10
N ALA A 6 -1.65 -3.19 31.72
CA ALA A 6 -2.05 -3.40 30.35
C ALA A 6 -3.13 -2.36 30.00
N MET A 7 -2.85 -1.53 29.00
CA MET A 7 -3.87 -0.65 28.45
C MET A 7 -4.90 -1.51 27.71
N HIS A 8 -6.17 -1.34 28.05
CA HIS A 8 -7.27 -1.99 27.37
C HIS A 8 -7.96 -0.98 26.45
N THR A 9 -8.26 -1.40 25.24
CA THR A 9 -9.10 -0.63 24.32
C THR A 9 -10.51 -1.23 24.27
N HIS A 10 -11.50 -0.38 24.05
CA HIS A 10 -12.88 -0.81 23.80
C HIS A 10 -13.18 -0.93 22.29
N LYS A 11 -12.22 -0.55 21.43
CA LYS A 11 -12.35 -0.75 19.99
C LYS A 11 -12.02 -2.19 19.62
N PRO A 12 -12.67 -2.74 18.58
CA PRO A 12 -12.28 -4.04 18.03
C PRO A 12 -10.83 -3.99 17.52
N ASP A 13 -10.20 -5.14 17.41
CA ASP A 13 -8.85 -5.26 16.86
C ASP A 13 -8.82 -4.70 15.42
N GLY A 14 -7.88 -3.79 15.17
CA GLY A 14 -7.65 -3.20 13.87
C GLY A 14 -6.72 -4.04 12.99
N GLU A 15 -6.45 -3.53 11.77
CA GLU A 15 -5.46 -4.14 10.90
C GLU A 15 -4.06 -4.08 11.52
N ILE A 16 -3.26 -5.14 11.32
CA ILE A 16 -1.87 -5.19 11.78
C ILE A 16 -1.09 -4.09 11.04
N PRO A 17 -0.32 -3.25 11.75
CA PRO A 17 0.50 -2.22 11.14
C PRO A 17 1.41 -2.78 10.05
N SER A 18 1.57 -2.08 8.95
CA SER A 18 2.50 -2.48 7.89
C SER A 18 3.87 -1.83 8.04
N ILE A 19 4.94 -2.54 7.64
CA ILE A 19 6.30 -1.99 7.59
C ILE A 19 6.82 -2.12 6.16
N TYR A 20 7.25 -1.01 5.58
CA TYR A 20 7.81 -0.95 4.23
C TYR A 20 9.26 -0.44 4.25
N GLN A 21 10.12 -1.16 3.54
CA GLN A 21 11.52 -0.77 3.30
C GLN A 21 11.66 -0.26 1.89
N ALA A 22 12.03 1.01 1.74
CA ALA A 22 12.32 1.63 0.45
C ALA A 22 13.81 1.60 0.12
N ASN A 23 14.16 1.71 -1.15
CA ASN A 23 15.54 1.88 -1.58
C ASN A 23 16.06 3.29 -1.25
N ASP A 24 15.25 4.31 -1.46
CA ASP A 24 15.56 5.71 -1.22
C ASP A 24 14.33 6.52 -0.79
N CYS A 25 14.54 7.82 -0.54
CA CYS A 25 13.48 8.74 -0.14
C CYS A 25 12.34 8.83 -1.16
N SER A 26 12.66 8.88 -2.44
CA SER A 26 11.66 9.01 -3.51
C SER A 26 10.77 7.76 -3.57
N ALA A 27 11.37 6.57 -3.48
CA ALA A 27 10.65 5.30 -3.42
C ALA A 27 9.76 5.19 -2.18
N GLU A 28 10.24 5.68 -1.01
CA GLU A 28 9.45 5.71 0.22
C GLU A 28 8.21 6.60 0.07
N VAL A 29 8.41 7.84 -0.39
CA VAL A 29 7.30 8.79 -0.56
C VAL A 29 6.34 8.34 -1.65
N SER A 30 6.84 7.74 -2.74
CA SER A 30 6.00 7.15 -3.80
C SER A 30 5.13 6.02 -3.28
N TYR A 31 5.67 5.17 -2.40
CA TYR A 31 4.89 4.12 -1.74
C TYR A 31 3.77 4.72 -0.86
N ILE A 32 4.10 5.73 -0.03
CA ILE A 32 3.11 6.43 0.80
C ILE A 32 2.03 7.08 -0.09
N ALA A 33 2.44 7.78 -1.14
CA ALA A 33 1.53 8.40 -2.10
C ALA A 33 0.58 7.39 -2.77
N LYS A 34 1.09 6.21 -3.12
CA LYS A 34 0.27 5.10 -3.64
C LYS A 34 -0.78 4.67 -2.61
N LYS A 35 -0.38 4.47 -1.35
CA LYS A 35 -1.30 4.08 -0.27
C LYS A 35 -2.37 5.15 -0.01
N ILE A 36 -1.99 6.42 -0.02
CA ILE A 36 -2.91 7.55 0.09
C ILE A 36 -3.94 7.53 -1.05
N LYS A 37 -3.50 7.33 -2.29
CA LYS A 37 -4.40 7.24 -3.45
C LYS A 37 -5.31 6.02 -3.39
N GLU A 38 -4.81 4.85 -2.98
CA GLU A 38 -5.61 3.65 -2.76
C GLU A 38 -6.73 3.91 -1.73
N ARG A 39 -6.39 4.54 -0.62
CA ARG A 39 -7.39 4.90 0.41
C ARG A 39 -8.38 5.96 -0.08
N HIS A 40 -7.90 6.95 -0.84
CA HIS A 40 -8.77 7.96 -1.45
C HIS A 40 -9.80 7.34 -2.40
N LEU A 41 -9.41 6.38 -3.23
CA LEU A 41 -10.33 5.66 -4.11
C LEU A 41 -11.42 4.89 -3.34
N GLN A 42 -11.11 4.39 -2.14
CA GLN A 42 -12.06 3.68 -1.29
C GLN A 42 -12.99 4.63 -0.51
N SER A 43 -12.46 5.72 0.02
CA SER A 43 -13.17 6.62 0.94
C SER A 43 -13.72 7.90 0.28
N GLY A 44 -13.28 8.23 -0.94
CA GLY A 44 -13.58 9.49 -1.62
C GLY A 44 -12.86 10.71 -1.00
N ARG A 45 -12.04 10.52 0.05
CA ARG A 45 -11.43 11.62 0.79
C ARG A 45 -9.93 11.43 0.95
N LEU A 46 -9.17 12.53 0.84
CA LEU A 46 -7.77 12.63 1.23
C LEU A 46 -7.64 13.03 2.70
N SER A 47 -8.57 13.84 3.21
CA SER A 47 -8.63 14.18 4.62
C SER A 47 -8.83 12.94 5.51
N GLY A 48 -8.30 13.00 6.72
CA GLY A 48 -8.27 11.84 7.62
C GLY A 48 -7.04 10.95 7.41
N GLN A 49 -6.08 11.38 6.58
CA GLN A 49 -4.80 10.73 6.37
C GLN A 49 -3.66 11.68 6.78
N ALA A 50 -2.68 11.18 7.53
CA ALA A 50 -1.54 11.99 7.95
C ALA A 50 -0.21 11.26 7.72
N VAL A 51 0.79 12.02 7.25
CA VAL A 51 2.19 11.58 7.18
C VAL A 51 2.94 12.22 8.33
N LEU A 52 3.44 11.41 9.24
CA LEU A 52 4.18 11.86 10.42
C LEU A 52 5.67 11.57 10.26
N VAL A 53 6.48 12.58 10.54
CA VAL A 53 7.94 12.52 10.44
C VAL A 53 8.61 13.05 11.70
N ARG A 54 9.89 12.77 11.85
CA ARG A 54 10.63 13.23 13.04
C ARG A 54 11.13 14.67 12.90
N THR A 55 11.45 15.14 11.71
CA THR A 55 12.11 16.43 11.47
C THR A 55 11.40 17.25 10.38
N HIS A 56 11.50 18.58 10.47
CA HIS A 56 10.96 19.51 9.45
C HIS A 56 11.62 19.32 8.08
N THR A 57 12.90 18.96 8.02
CA THR A 57 13.58 18.66 6.75
C THR A 57 12.90 17.54 5.97
N GLN A 58 12.37 16.53 6.69
CA GLN A 58 11.61 15.46 6.05
C GLN A 58 10.26 15.95 5.50
N ILE A 59 9.60 16.91 6.19
CA ILE A 59 8.37 17.54 5.69
C ILE A 59 8.63 18.15 4.32
N SER A 60 9.67 18.99 4.20
CA SER A 60 10.00 19.66 2.92
C SER A 60 10.27 18.66 1.79
N GLN A 61 10.97 17.56 2.09
CA GLN A 61 11.24 16.51 1.09
C GLN A 61 9.95 15.81 0.61
N ILE A 62 9.04 15.49 1.53
CA ILE A 62 7.75 14.87 1.20
C ILE A 62 6.87 15.83 0.43
N ALA A 63 6.79 17.10 0.88
CA ALA A 63 6.00 18.16 0.27
C ALA A 63 6.39 18.37 -1.20
N ASN A 64 7.69 18.39 -1.51
CA ASN A 64 8.16 18.52 -2.89
C ASN A 64 7.65 17.37 -3.78
N ILE A 65 7.74 16.13 -3.32
CA ILE A 65 7.26 14.97 -4.08
C ILE A 65 5.72 14.97 -4.18
N PHE A 66 5.01 15.38 -3.12
CA PHE A 66 3.54 15.49 -3.17
C PHE A 66 3.08 16.55 -4.16
N ASN A 67 3.80 17.68 -4.28
CA ASN A 67 3.57 18.67 -5.33
C ASN A 67 3.76 18.09 -6.73
N GLU A 68 4.86 17.35 -6.97
CA GLU A 68 5.11 16.67 -8.25
C GLU A 68 4.01 15.65 -8.59
N LEU A 69 3.48 14.94 -7.57
CA LEU A 69 2.42 13.94 -7.73
C LEU A 69 1.01 14.54 -7.69
N SER A 70 0.88 15.88 -7.58
CA SER A 70 -0.38 16.61 -7.45
C SER A 70 -1.28 16.09 -6.33
N ILE A 71 -0.69 15.74 -5.17
CA ILE A 71 -1.41 15.34 -3.96
C ILE A 71 -1.61 16.57 -3.08
N PRO A 72 -2.84 17.04 -2.86
CA PRO A 72 -3.11 18.16 -1.95
C PRO A 72 -2.70 17.80 -0.51
N PHE A 73 -1.95 18.69 0.12
CA PHE A 73 -1.54 18.53 1.52
C PHE A 73 -1.59 19.84 2.29
N THR A 74 -1.65 19.73 3.60
CA THR A 74 -1.43 20.81 4.57
C THR A 74 -0.27 20.41 5.47
N SER A 75 0.53 21.40 5.87
CA SER A 75 1.66 21.20 6.78
C SER A 75 1.59 22.23 7.89
N PRO A 76 0.87 21.94 8.99
CA PRO A 76 0.87 22.80 10.16
C PRO A 76 2.28 22.87 10.76
N MET A 77 2.78 24.08 10.97
CA MET A 77 4.02 24.34 11.71
C MET A 77 3.77 24.13 13.21
N ASP A 78 4.81 23.88 13.99
CA ASP A 78 4.73 23.50 15.43
C ASP A 78 3.92 24.46 16.34
N HIS A 79 3.56 25.64 15.84
CA HIS A 79 2.83 26.68 16.61
C HIS A 79 1.39 26.92 16.12
N GLU A 80 0.95 26.27 15.03
CA GLU A 80 -0.37 26.44 14.44
C GLU A 80 -1.18 25.16 14.59
N THR A 81 -1.85 25.02 15.72
CA THR A 81 -2.30 23.71 16.19
C THR A 81 -3.60 23.18 15.58
N ALA A 82 -4.72 23.41 16.22
CA ALA A 82 -5.98 22.72 15.88
C ALA A 82 -6.68 23.30 14.63
N THR A 83 -6.46 24.60 14.35
CA THR A 83 -7.14 25.31 13.26
C THR A 83 -6.69 24.84 11.88
N GLU A 84 -5.40 24.47 11.68
CA GLU A 84 -4.91 24.01 10.39
C GLU A 84 -5.26 22.56 10.07
N VAL A 85 -5.39 21.71 11.10
CA VAL A 85 -5.94 20.37 10.91
C VAL A 85 -7.42 20.45 10.53
N HIS A 86 -8.16 21.38 11.11
CA HIS A 86 -9.53 21.69 10.70
C HIS A 86 -9.58 22.14 9.22
N ASN A 87 -8.68 23.02 8.81
CA ASN A 87 -8.52 23.43 7.42
C ASN A 87 -8.17 22.29 6.47
N SER A 88 -7.45 21.23 6.93
CA SER A 88 -7.16 20.06 6.11
C SER A 88 -8.40 19.23 5.79
N VAL A 89 -9.34 19.16 6.72
CA VAL A 89 -10.63 18.48 6.51
C VAL A 89 -11.47 19.26 5.50
N GLU A 90 -11.56 20.57 5.63
CA GLU A 90 -12.30 21.43 4.71
C GLU A 90 -11.71 21.41 3.29
N ARG A 91 -10.38 21.40 3.17
CA ARG A 91 -9.67 21.39 1.88
C ARG A 91 -9.52 19.99 1.26
N ASN A 92 -9.99 18.93 1.93
CA ASN A 92 -9.79 17.54 1.50
C ASN A 92 -8.33 17.24 1.15
N SER A 93 -7.42 17.51 2.07
CA SER A 93 -5.97 17.35 1.90
C SER A 93 -5.36 16.41 2.94
N VAL A 94 -4.18 15.86 2.62
CA VAL A 94 -3.37 15.06 3.54
C VAL A 94 -2.63 15.97 4.51
N THR A 95 -2.56 15.61 5.78
CA THR A 95 -1.73 16.35 6.76
C THR A 95 -0.30 15.81 6.73
N ILE A 96 0.71 16.67 6.62
CA ILE A 96 2.13 16.31 6.81
C ILE A 96 2.66 17.08 8.02
N THR A 97 3.09 16.39 9.07
CA THR A 97 3.52 17.06 10.30
C THR A 97 4.58 16.27 11.06
N THR A 98 5.16 16.87 12.10
CA THR A 98 6.15 16.19 12.96
C THR A 98 5.47 15.35 14.04
N PHE A 99 6.23 14.39 14.62
CA PHE A 99 5.76 13.60 15.78
C PHE A 99 5.33 14.51 16.94
N HIS A 100 6.04 15.63 17.17
CA HIS A 100 5.72 16.58 18.23
C HIS A 100 4.41 17.32 17.98
N ALA A 101 4.25 17.87 16.79
CA ALA A 101 3.05 18.61 16.41
C ALA A 101 1.81 17.73 16.28
N ALA A 102 1.99 16.43 16.12
CA ALA A 102 0.90 15.45 16.10
C ALA A 102 0.29 15.17 17.49
N LYS A 103 0.88 15.69 18.57
CA LYS A 103 0.38 15.47 19.93
C LYS A 103 -1.02 16.10 20.09
N GLY A 104 -1.98 15.28 20.55
CA GLY A 104 -3.38 15.71 20.73
C GLY A 104 -4.24 15.63 19.48
N LEU A 105 -3.67 15.28 18.32
CA LEU A 105 -4.39 15.06 17.09
C LEU A 105 -4.52 13.57 16.81
N GLU A 106 -5.50 13.17 15.98
CA GLU A 106 -5.72 11.77 15.59
C GLU A 106 -6.27 11.71 14.17
N TRP A 107 -5.91 10.66 13.44
CA TRP A 107 -6.36 10.42 12.07
C TRP A 107 -6.75 8.94 11.88
N PRO A 108 -7.75 8.67 11.06
CA PRO A 108 -8.08 7.29 10.64
C PRO A 108 -6.87 6.54 10.10
N VAL A 109 -6.04 7.17 9.28
CA VAL A 109 -4.85 6.53 8.70
C VAL A 109 -3.60 7.38 8.95
N VAL A 110 -2.56 6.75 9.51
CA VAL A 110 -1.27 7.38 9.77
C VAL A 110 -0.16 6.64 9.03
N TYR A 111 0.67 7.42 8.34
CA TYR A 111 1.91 6.97 7.71
C TYR A 111 3.09 7.55 8.50
N ILE A 112 3.90 6.71 9.13
CA ILE A 112 5.15 7.13 9.78
C ILE A 112 6.29 6.89 8.82
N ALA A 113 6.94 7.97 8.38
CA ALA A 113 8.04 7.91 7.43
C ALA A 113 9.39 8.19 8.08
N GLY A 114 10.44 7.59 7.54
CA GLY A 114 11.80 7.81 8.01
C GLY A 114 12.14 7.12 9.33
N LEU A 115 11.62 5.91 9.55
CA LEU A 115 11.98 5.09 10.71
C LEU A 115 13.37 4.45 10.54
N GLU A 116 14.40 5.27 10.59
CA GLU A 116 15.80 4.88 10.43
C GLU A 116 16.71 5.56 11.45
N GLU A 117 17.86 4.94 11.70
CA GLU A 117 18.89 5.51 12.59
C GLU A 117 19.26 6.92 12.14
N GLY A 118 19.29 7.86 13.08
CA GLY A 118 19.59 9.28 12.87
C GLY A 118 18.37 10.14 12.60
N PHE A 119 17.18 9.54 12.34
CA PHE A 119 15.91 10.23 12.38
C PHE A 119 15.04 9.74 13.54
N SER A 120 14.93 8.43 13.74
CA SER A 120 14.18 7.86 14.87
C SER A 120 14.94 6.62 15.41
N PRO A 121 15.74 6.75 16.48
CA PRO A 121 16.06 7.97 17.21
C PRO A 121 16.87 8.98 16.41
N ILE A 122 16.74 10.25 16.79
CA ILE A 122 17.51 11.34 16.17
C ILE A 122 19.00 11.21 16.56
N SER A 123 19.91 11.64 15.68
CA SER A 123 21.35 11.38 15.79
C SER A 123 22.00 11.87 17.10
N HIS A 124 21.46 12.89 17.74
CA HIS A 124 21.99 13.43 19.00
C HIS A 124 21.38 12.81 20.27
N ALA A 125 20.41 11.91 20.13
CA ALA A 125 19.88 11.15 21.27
C ALA A 125 20.84 9.98 21.58
N VAL A 126 21.82 10.23 22.44
CA VAL A 126 22.86 9.26 22.80
C VAL A 126 22.77 8.75 24.25
N SER A 127 22.11 9.50 25.15
CA SER A 127 21.88 9.04 26.51
C SER A 127 20.64 8.11 26.58
N GLU A 128 20.63 7.24 27.59
CA GLU A 128 19.50 6.34 27.82
C GLU A 128 18.19 7.12 28.01
N SER A 129 18.20 8.23 28.73
CA SER A 129 17.04 9.09 28.93
C SER A 129 16.56 9.72 27.62
N SER A 130 17.47 10.15 26.73
CA SER A 130 17.10 10.73 25.44
C SER A 130 16.57 9.67 24.47
N LEU A 131 17.11 8.46 24.51
CA LEU A 131 16.58 7.33 23.73
C LEU A 131 15.18 6.90 24.19
N ASP A 132 14.94 6.93 25.52
CA ASP A 132 13.61 6.66 26.07
C ASP A 132 12.59 7.73 25.69
N GLU A 133 13.02 8.99 25.62
CA GLU A 133 12.15 10.07 25.15
C GLU A 133 11.81 9.91 23.65
N GLU A 134 12.77 9.58 22.80
CA GLU A 134 12.54 9.27 21.41
C GLU A 134 11.58 8.06 21.23
N ARG A 135 11.71 7.03 22.07
CA ARG A 135 10.79 5.90 22.08
C ARG A 135 9.37 6.32 22.45
N ARG A 136 9.21 7.16 23.48
CA ARG A 136 7.90 7.69 23.89
C ARG A 136 7.29 8.57 22.80
N LEU A 137 8.10 9.39 22.15
CA LEU A 137 7.66 10.25 21.06
C LEU A 137 7.16 9.43 19.87
N LEU A 138 7.89 8.39 19.46
CA LEU A 138 7.45 7.47 18.43
C LEU A 138 6.17 6.74 18.85
N TYR A 139 6.06 6.28 20.08
CA TYR A 139 4.83 5.67 20.60
C TYR A 139 3.64 6.62 20.50
N VAL A 140 3.81 7.89 20.88
CA VAL A 140 2.75 8.91 20.71
C VAL A 140 2.36 9.06 19.24
N ALA A 141 3.33 9.13 18.33
CA ALA A 141 3.06 9.24 16.90
C ALA A 141 2.28 8.02 16.36
N MET A 142 2.66 6.79 16.77
CA MET A 142 1.96 5.57 16.37
C MET A 142 0.52 5.52 16.88
N THR A 143 0.28 5.98 18.11
CA THR A 143 -1.07 6.01 18.71
C THR A 143 -1.97 7.11 18.14
N ARG A 144 -1.50 7.91 17.20
CA ARG A 144 -2.33 8.86 16.45
C ARG A 144 -3.18 8.18 15.37
N ALA A 145 -2.87 6.95 15.02
CA ALA A 145 -3.66 6.14 14.11
C ALA A 145 -4.91 5.58 14.82
N GLN A 146 -6.08 5.84 14.25
CA GLN A 146 -7.35 5.30 14.74
C GLN A 146 -7.67 3.92 14.16
N ASP A 147 -7.38 3.72 12.85
CA ASP A 147 -7.76 2.53 12.11
C ASP A 147 -6.55 1.82 11.48
N GLN A 148 -5.70 2.56 10.78
CA GLN A 148 -4.57 1.98 10.02
C GLN A 148 -3.26 2.72 10.29
N LEU A 149 -2.19 1.95 10.50
CA LEU A 149 -0.84 2.44 10.71
C LEU A 149 0.11 1.83 9.69
N HIS A 150 0.81 2.68 8.93
CA HIS A 150 1.84 2.30 7.99
C HIS A 150 3.18 2.90 8.42
N CYS A 151 4.19 2.06 8.58
CA CYS A 151 5.55 2.46 8.93
C CYS A 151 6.46 2.28 7.73
N SER A 152 7.37 3.22 7.49
CA SER A 152 8.34 3.10 6.40
C SER A 152 9.71 3.65 6.75
N TRP A 153 10.74 3.20 6.02
CA TRP A 153 12.10 3.69 6.11
C TRP A 153 12.84 3.48 4.79
N ALA A 154 13.89 4.26 4.53
CA ALA A 154 14.66 4.19 3.31
C ALA A 154 16.13 3.80 3.56
N ARG A 155 16.66 2.93 2.70
CA ARG A 155 18.07 2.48 2.74
C ARG A 155 19.08 3.59 2.46
N GLN A 156 18.66 4.59 1.70
CA GLN A 156 19.49 5.73 1.31
C GLN A 156 18.71 7.03 1.44
N ARG A 157 19.42 8.09 1.87
CA ARG A 157 18.92 9.47 1.87
C ARG A 157 19.91 10.37 1.13
N THR A 158 19.37 11.37 0.44
CA THR A 158 20.18 12.39 -0.22
C THR A 158 20.10 13.68 0.56
N PHE A 159 21.28 14.23 0.96
CA PHE A 159 21.44 15.51 1.61
C PHE A 159 22.28 16.41 0.73
N GLY A 160 21.64 17.37 0.05
CA GLY A 160 22.29 18.10 -1.04
C GLY A 160 22.71 17.14 -2.15
N THR A 161 23.99 17.04 -2.45
CA THR A 161 24.54 16.11 -3.46
C THR A 161 25.02 14.77 -2.87
N LYS A 162 25.06 14.65 -1.52
CA LYS A 162 25.61 13.47 -0.84
C LYS A 162 24.55 12.41 -0.59
N LYS A 163 24.77 11.21 -1.11
CA LYS A 163 23.98 10.02 -0.77
C LYS A 163 24.56 9.35 0.49
N VAL A 164 23.69 9.07 1.46
CA VAL A 164 24.06 8.45 2.74
C VAL A 164 23.23 7.18 2.92
N SER A 165 23.91 6.06 3.15
CA SER A 165 23.26 4.80 3.52
C SER A 165 22.69 4.89 4.94
N ARG A 166 21.51 4.33 5.13
CA ARG A 166 20.78 4.30 6.40
C ARG A 166 20.49 2.87 6.83
N ARG A 167 20.33 2.69 8.13
CA ARG A 167 19.87 1.46 8.76
C ARG A 167 18.46 1.67 9.31
N ALA A 168 17.70 0.59 9.34
CA ALA A 168 16.38 0.62 9.98
C ALA A 168 16.49 1.06 11.45
N SER A 169 15.53 1.81 11.92
CA SER A 169 15.41 2.19 13.33
C SER A 169 15.47 0.96 14.25
N PRO A 170 16.20 1.00 15.36
CA PRO A 170 16.19 -0.09 16.34
C PRO A 170 14.79 -0.35 16.90
N TYR A 171 13.93 0.66 16.96
CA TYR A 171 12.54 0.54 17.41
C TYR A 171 11.68 -0.32 16.48
N LEU A 172 12.02 -0.42 15.17
CA LEU A 172 11.32 -1.30 14.25
C LEU A 172 11.42 -2.78 14.63
N LYS A 173 12.50 -3.21 15.30
CA LYS A 173 12.60 -4.60 15.80
C LYS A 173 11.57 -4.88 16.89
N GLU A 174 11.31 -3.91 17.77
CA GLU A 174 10.32 -4.02 18.83
C GLU A 174 8.91 -4.05 18.24
N ILE A 175 8.62 -3.16 17.30
CA ILE A 175 7.35 -3.11 16.57
C ILE A 175 7.11 -4.43 15.82
N SER A 176 8.10 -4.91 15.05
CA SER A 176 7.98 -6.18 14.30
C SER A 176 7.71 -7.37 15.22
N ARG A 177 8.37 -7.45 16.38
CA ARG A 177 8.12 -8.52 17.35
C ARG A 177 6.71 -8.46 17.90
N SER A 178 6.19 -7.27 18.21
CA SER A 178 4.83 -7.08 18.68
C SER A 178 3.81 -7.45 17.62
N MET A 179 4.08 -7.13 16.35
CA MET A 179 3.24 -7.50 15.21
C MET A 179 3.20 -9.02 15.00
N VAL A 180 4.35 -9.70 15.11
CA VAL A 180 4.42 -11.17 15.01
C VAL A 180 3.64 -11.81 16.15
N ALA A 181 3.79 -11.33 17.38
CA ALA A 181 3.07 -11.83 18.55
C ALA A 181 1.55 -11.64 18.40
N ALA A 182 1.09 -10.48 17.93
CA ALA A 182 -0.32 -10.22 17.66
C ALA A 182 -0.86 -11.14 16.55
N ASN A 183 -0.11 -11.32 15.47
CA ASN A 183 -0.46 -12.22 14.40
C ASN A 183 -0.55 -13.69 14.86
N ASP A 184 0.38 -14.13 15.72
CA ASP A 184 0.35 -15.46 16.30
C ASP A 184 -0.90 -15.71 17.15
N GLN A 185 -1.40 -14.70 17.88
CA GLN A 185 -2.65 -14.80 18.64
C GLN A 185 -3.87 -14.92 17.72
N ILE A 186 -3.94 -14.10 16.67
CA ILE A 186 -4.98 -14.18 15.63
C ILE A 186 -4.92 -15.56 14.97
N MET A 187 -3.72 -16.04 14.63
CA MET A 187 -3.52 -17.35 13.99
C MET A 187 -3.94 -18.52 14.87
N LYS A 188 -3.74 -18.46 16.19
CA LYS A 188 -4.15 -19.54 17.13
C LYS A 188 -5.66 -19.68 17.22
N GLY A 189 -6.41 -18.61 17.04
CA GLY A 189 -7.87 -18.60 17.07
C GLY A 189 -8.54 -18.97 15.74
N ALA A 190 -7.82 -18.98 14.63
CA ALA A 190 -8.40 -19.19 13.30
C ALA A 190 -8.35 -20.67 12.85
N PRO A 191 -9.35 -21.16 12.08
CA PRO A 191 -9.32 -22.46 11.44
C PRO A 191 -8.06 -22.63 10.54
N LEU A 192 -7.55 -23.87 10.43
CA LEU A 192 -6.30 -24.15 9.70
C LEU A 192 -6.28 -23.57 8.28
N ARG A 193 -7.39 -23.62 7.55
CA ARG A 193 -7.51 -23.06 6.19
C ARG A 193 -7.30 -21.56 6.16
N GLU A 194 -7.87 -20.82 7.11
CA GLU A 194 -7.74 -19.39 7.25
C GLU A 194 -6.32 -18.98 7.64
N ARG A 195 -5.67 -19.75 8.55
CA ARG A 195 -4.26 -19.59 8.91
C ARG A 195 -3.33 -19.74 7.70
N ILE A 196 -3.56 -20.75 6.86
CA ILE A 196 -2.79 -20.96 5.62
C ILE A 196 -3.00 -19.79 4.66
N GLN A 197 -4.23 -19.30 4.51
CA GLN A 197 -4.54 -18.15 3.65
C GLN A 197 -3.83 -16.87 4.11
N ILE A 198 -3.85 -16.59 5.42
CA ILE A 198 -3.16 -15.43 6.01
C ILE A 198 -1.66 -15.53 5.82
N LEU A 199 -1.04 -16.68 6.10
CA LEU A 199 0.39 -16.93 5.88
C LEU A 199 0.78 -16.79 4.41
N ARG A 200 -0.03 -17.32 3.49
CA ARG A 200 0.19 -17.20 2.05
C ARG A 200 0.17 -15.73 1.60
N ASN A 201 -0.80 -14.94 2.10
CA ASN A 201 -0.90 -13.52 1.80
C ASN A 201 0.26 -12.69 2.39
N GLN A 202 0.90 -13.17 3.48
CA GLN A 202 2.08 -12.53 4.09
C GLN A 202 3.37 -12.86 3.34
N ILE A 203 3.54 -14.11 2.89
CA ILE A 203 4.72 -14.56 2.13
C ILE A 203 4.68 -14.00 0.71
N PHE A 204 3.49 -13.84 0.12
CA PHE A 204 3.24 -13.33 -1.22
C PHE A 204 2.28 -12.12 -1.18
N PRO A 205 2.69 -10.96 -0.65
CA PRO A 205 1.79 -9.82 -0.42
C PRO A 205 1.25 -9.16 -1.69
N SER A 206 1.72 -9.53 -2.86
CA SER A 206 1.28 -9.00 -4.17
C SER A 206 0.60 -10.03 -5.06
N ASP A 207 0.67 -11.29 -4.74
CA ASP A 207 -0.06 -12.34 -5.43
C ASP A 207 -1.27 -12.78 -4.59
N LYS A 208 -2.32 -11.95 -4.56
CA LYS A 208 -3.62 -12.60 -4.66
C LYS A 208 -3.53 -13.37 -5.98
N PRO A 209 -3.61 -14.70 -6.01
CA PRO A 209 -3.97 -15.34 -7.25
C PRO A 209 -5.31 -14.68 -7.60
N SER A 210 -5.30 -13.85 -8.61
CA SER A 210 -6.52 -13.47 -9.29
C SER A 210 -7.29 -14.77 -9.46
N PRO A 211 -8.60 -14.83 -9.14
CA PRO A 211 -9.35 -16.05 -9.42
C PRO A 211 -8.96 -16.48 -10.83
N PRO A 212 -8.82 -17.77 -11.14
CA PRO A 212 -8.31 -18.25 -12.44
C PRO A 212 -8.94 -17.52 -13.63
N SER A 213 -10.18 -17.11 -13.49
CA SER A 213 -10.90 -16.24 -14.43
C SER A 213 -10.31 -14.83 -14.60
N SER A 214 -9.59 -14.26 -13.63
CA SER A 214 -9.03 -12.90 -13.78
C SER A 214 -7.66 -12.89 -14.43
N GLN A 215 -6.85 -13.94 -14.27
CA GLN A 215 -5.59 -14.08 -14.99
C GLN A 215 -5.85 -14.36 -16.45
N LEU A 216 -6.73 -15.30 -16.75
CA LEU A 216 -7.19 -15.58 -18.11
C LEU A 216 -7.78 -14.33 -18.80
N ARG A 217 -8.54 -13.51 -18.05
CA ARG A 217 -9.05 -12.22 -18.52
C ARG A 217 -7.92 -11.25 -18.88
N ASN A 218 -6.90 -11.14 -18.06
CA ASN A 218 -5.75 -10.28 -18.31
C ASN A 218 -4.95 -10.75 -19.54
N ASP A 219 -4.74 -12.06 -19.67
CA ASP A 219 -4.03 -12.66 -20.79
C ASP A 219 -4.78 -12.44 -22.11
N LEU A 220 -6.11 -12.65 -22.12
CA LEU A 220 -6.95 -12.38 -23.27
C LEU A 220 -7.02 -10.89 -23.64
N ASN A 221 -7.08 -9.99 -22.65
CA ASN A 221 -7.04 -8.56 -22.90
C ASN A 221 -5.68 -8.11 -23.48
N SER A 222 -4.56 -8.57 -22.90
CA SER A 222 -3.22 -8.25 -23.39
C SER A 222 -3.00 -8.75 -24.83
N TRP A 223 -3.51 -9.96 -25.13
CA TRP A 223 -3.49 -10.50 -26.46
C TRP A 223 -4.33 -9.63 -27.42
N ARG A 224 -5.56 -9.27 -27.03
CA ARG A 224 -6.48 -8.44 -27.82
C ARG A 224 -5.87 -7.07 -28.14
N GLU A 225 -5.27 -6.41 -27.15
CA GLU A 225 -4.56 -5.12 -27.30
C GLU A 225 -3.38 -5.23 -28.28
N SER A 226 -2.57 -6.30 -28.14
CA SER A 226 -1.45 -6.57 -29.05
C SER A 226 -1.90 -6.75 -30.51
N ARG A 227 -3.01 -7.47 -30.74
CA ARG A 227 -3.57 -7.67 -32.08
C ARG A 227 -4.23 -6.42 -32.64
N ALA A 228 -4.88 -5.62 -31.81
CA ALA A 228 -5.45 -4.32 -32.16
C ALA A 228 -4.36 -3.34 -32.61
N LEU A 229 -3.26 -3.27 -31.86
CA LEU A 229 -2.10 -2.43 -32.20
C LEU A 229 -1.47 -2.87 -33.52
N ALA A 230 -1.30 -4.17 -33.74
CA ALA A 230 -0.72 -4.71 -35.00
C ALA A 230 -1.61 -4.49 -36.23
N ALA A 231 -2.93 -4.33 -36.06
CA ALA A 231 -3.89 -4.12 -37.12
C ALA A 231 -4.34 -2.67 -37.27
N ASP A 232 -3.89 -1.77 -36.39
CA ASP A 232 -4.30 -0.36 -36.32
C ASP A 232 -5.82 -0.17 -36.18
N VAL A 233 -6.43 -0.98 -35.30
CA VAL A 233 -7.87 -0.96 -35.00
C VAL A 233 -8.11 -0.88 -33.48
N LYS A 234 -9.34 -0.65 -33.06
CA LYS A 234 -9.70 -0.68 -31.63
C LYS A 234 -9.70 -2.14 -31.12
N PRO A 235 -9.37 -2.37 -29.83
CA PRO A 235 -9.43 -3.72 -29.25
C PRO A 235 -10.79 -4.41 -29.40
N SER A 236 -11.89 -3.67 -29.28
CA SER A 236 -13.26 -4.17 -29.51
C SER A 236 -13.54 -4.66 -30.95
N ASP A 237 -12.78 -4.19 -31.92
CA ASP A 237 -12.92 -4.58 -33.31
C ASP A 237 -12.18 -5.90 -33.61
N VAL A 238 -11.24 -6.31 -32.76
CA VAL A 238 -10.58 -7.63 -32.82
C VAL A 238 -11.51 -8.71 -32.29
N ILE A 239 -11.98 -8.57 -31.06
CA ILE A 239 -13.10 -9.32 -30.46
C ILE A 239 -13.85 -8.42 -29.47
N SER A 240 -15.18 -8.54 -29.41
CA SER A 240 -16.02 -7.74 -28.53
C SER A 240 -15.82 -8.12 -27.04
N ASP A 241 -16.23 -7.23 -26.14
CA ASP A 241 -16.16 -7.50 -24.69
C ASP A 241 -17.07 -8.67 -24.32
N GLU A 242 -18.23 -8.80 -24.96
CA GLU A 242 -19.14 -9.90 -24.73
C GLU A 242 -18.55 -11.25 -25.19
N ALA A 243 -17.88 -11.26 -26.35
CA ALA A 243 -17.21 -12.48 -26.86
C ALA A 243 -16.05 -12.89 -25.91
N LEU A 244 -15.34 -11.92 -25.34
CA LEU A 244 -14.28 -12.16 -24.38
C LEU A 244 -14.82 -12.79 -23.08
N GLU A 245 -15.95 -12.28 -22.55
CA GLU A 245 -16.62 -12.87 -21.38
C GLU A 245 -17.09 -14.31 -21.64
N GLU A 246 -17.66 -14.57 -22.80
CA GLU A 246 -18.09 -15.91 -23.19
C GLU A 246 -16.91 -16.88 -23.35
N LEU A 247 -15.77 -16.43 -23.86
CA LEU A 247 -14.53 -17.22 -23.92
C LEU A 247 -14.04 -17.63 -22.51
N ILE A 248 -14.07 -16.69 -21.56
CA ILE A 248 -13.69 -16.92 -20.17
C ILE A 248 -14.65 -17.91 -19.49
N ALA A 249 -15.95 -17.75 -19.74
CA ALA A 249 -16.99 -18.59 -19.15
C ALA A 249 -16.99 -20.02 -19.69
N ARG A 250 -16.82 -20.20 -21.00
CA ARG A 250 -16.97 -21.50 -21.69
C ARG A 250 -15.66 -22.27 -21.84
N LYS A 251 -14.51 -21.58 -21.82
CA LYS A 251 -13.16 -22.15 -21.98
C LYS A 251 -13.06 -23.18 -23.12
N PRO A 252 -13.36 -22.79 -24.37
CA PRO A 252 -13.35 -23.70 -25.50
C PRO A 252 -11.94 -24.22 -25.75
N LYS A 253 -11.83 -25.53 -26.01
CA LYS A 253 -10.55 -26.25 -26.24
C LYS A 253 -10.28 -26.59 -27.68
N THR A 254 -11.27 -26.41 -28.56
CA THR A 254 -11.19 -26.74 -29.99
C THR A 254 -11.83 -25.67 -30.87
N LYS A 255 -11.40 -25.56 -32.13
CA LYS A 255 -12.00 -24.61 -33.10
C LYS A 255 -13.48 -24.77 -33.22
N ASN A 256 -14.02 -25.99 -33.28
CA ASN A 256 -15.46 -26.28 -33.32
C ASN A 256 -16.20 -25.76 -32.07
N GLN A 257 -15.55 -25.69 -30.91
CA GLN A 257 -16.12 -25.10 -29.71
C GLN A 257 -16.06 -23.57 -29.76
N LEU A 258 -15.00 -22.98 -30.34
CA LEU A 258 -14.90 -21.54 -30.57
C LEU A 258 -16.02 -21.03 -31.51
N GLU A 259 -16.34 -21.75 -32.56
CA GLU A 259 -17.45 -21.41 -33.51
C GLU A 259 -18.81 -21.34 -32.82
N ARG A 260 -18.96 -21.98 -31.66
CA ARG A 260 -20.20 -21.98 -30.86
C ARG A 260 -20.26 -20.88 -29.82
N VAL A 261 -19.19 -20.07 -29.71
CA VAL A 261 -19.15 -18.94 -28.77
C VAL A 261 -19.97 -17.79 -29.37
N PRO A 262 -21.00 -17.30 -28.68
CA PRO A 262 -21.79 -16.16 -29.13
C PRO A 262 -20.89 -14.96 -29.41
N GLN A 263 -21.22 -14.22 -30.47
CA GLN A 263 -20.51 -12.99 -30.88
C GLN A 263 -19.04 -13.17 -31.33
N LEU A 264 -18.52 -14.41 -31.37
CA LEU A 264 -17.24 -14.70 -32.00
C LEU A 264 -17.50 -15.05 -33.48
N SER A 265 -17.07 -14.17 -34.40
CA SER A 265 -17.30 -14.39 -35.84
C SER A 265 -16.46 -15.56 -36.36
N THR A 266 -16.96 -16.24 -37.44
CA THR A 266 -16.21 -17.29 -38.13
C THR A 266 -14.87 -16.77 -38.68
N PHE A 267 -14.81 -15.49 -39.05
CA PHE A 267 -13.58 -14.80 -39.44
C PHE A 267 -12.57 -14.75 -38.26
N ASN A 268 -13.01 -14.42 -37.06
CA ASN A 268 -12.15 -14.37 -35.86
C ASN A 268 -11.65 -15.76 -35.47
N VAL A 269 -12.49 -16.79 -35.59
CA VAL A 269 -12.09 -18.18 -35.35
C VAL A 269 -11.05 -18.65 -36.37
N ALA A 270 -11.24 -18.34 -37.65
CA ALA A 270 -10.29 -18.70 -38.71
C ALA A 270 -8.94 -18.00 -38.51
N ARG A 271 -8.95 -16.73 -38.13
CA ARG A 271 -7.74 -15.89 -37.98
C ARG A 271 -7.01 -16.09 -36.70
N TYR A 272 -7.70 -16.22 -35.57
CA TYR A 272 -7.14 -16.17 -34.22
C TYR A 272 -7.39 -17.43 -33.39
N GLY A 273 -8.06 -18.44 -33.97
CA GLY A 273 -8.54 -19.62 -33.22
C GLY A 273 -7.42 -20.39 -32.52
N ASP A 274 -6.27 -20.55 -33.16
CA ASP A 274 -5.13 -21.30 -32.58
C ASP A 274 -4.51 -20.54 -31.40
N GLU A 275 -4.42 -19.23 -31.49
CA GLU A 275 -3.91 -18.36 -30.43
C GLU A 275 -4.86 -18.34 -29.22
N LEU A 276 -6.15 -18.18 -29.48
CA LEU A 276 -7.17 -18.21 -28.44
C LEU A 276 -7.18 -19.55 -27.69
N ILE A 277 -7.10 -20.68 -28.41
CA ILE A 277 -7.01 -22.01 -27.79
C ILE A 277 -5.74 -22.14 -26.95
N SER A 278 -4.60 -21.63 -27.42
CA SER A 278 -3.35 -21.66 -26.69
C SER A 278 -3.46 -20.90 -25.36
N ILE A 279 -4.02 -19.68 -25.35
CA ILE A 279 -4.23 -18.88 -24.15
C ILE A 279 -5.18 -19.58 -23.17
N LEU A 280 -6.30 -20.13 -23.69
CA LEU A 280 -7.33 -20.82 -22.91
C LEU A 280 -6.83 -22.19 -22.34
N SER A 281 -5.79 -22.77 -22.92
CA SER A 281 -5.20 -24.03 -22.49
C SER A 281 -4.07 -23.88 -21.46
N ASN A 282 -3.44 -22.69 -21.39
CA ASN A 282 -2.29 -22.42 -20.49
C ASN A 282 -2.67 -22.30 -19.00
N GLU A 283 -3.93 -22.43 -18.65
CA GLU A 283 -4.41 -22.38 -17.25
C GLU A 283 -4.06 -23.65 -16.42
N ASN A 284 -3.44 -24.66 -17.02
CA ASN A 284 -3.14 -25.98 -16.40
C ASN A 284 -1.63 -26.29 -16.30
N ALA A 285 -0.75 -25.31 -16.41
CA ALA A 285 0.70 -25.52 -16.19
C ALA A 285 1.17 -24.90 -14.86
#